data_e54cb62d06e41cd04b1b7e29255c4cfb
#
_entry.id   e54cb62d06e41cd04b1b7e29255c4cfb
#
_cell.length_a   1.000
_cell.length_b   1.000
_cell.length_c   1.000
_cell.angle_alpha   90.00
_cell.angle_beta   90.00
_cell.angle_gamma   90.00
#
_symmetry.space_group_name_H-M   'P 1'
#
loop_
_entity.id
_entity.type
_entity.pdbx_description
1 polymer ?
#
loop_
_entity_poly.entity_id
_entity_poly.type
_entity_poly.pdbx_seq_one_letter_code
_entity_poly.pdbx_strand_id
1 'polypeptide(L)'
;MFAHFLPSSVAEIQDTGAITLLQTIQRRIVEVPFQQGLTALSTAYVHFAPQSSSCFPDTPPILLLHGFDSSLLEFRRLLPLLAGSGDVWAIDLFGSGFTEHPTSISVNPGSIRQHLLSIVETWIGEPIILVGASLGGAVAIDFALHHPNWVRSLALIDSVGFSGSFPIGQFLPQGLIDLGADWLYFRKRAALAAASVLPMVNPMLIDALRCSFLHQEMPGWKEAIASFTRSGGYSDLSDRIAQVTHPTLILWGKADDVLGTADATRWQRAISGSQLIWIEAAGHVPHFDQPQVVANHLLSFMQHINR
;
A
#
# COMPACT_ATOMS: atom_id res chain seq x y z
N MET A 1 5.75 23.21 5.45
CA MET A 1 7.10 22.75 5.89
C MET A 1 7.05 21.25 5.96
N PHE A 2 8.06 20.53 5.47
CA PHE A 2 8.09 19.07 5.52
C PHE A 2 8.48 18.57 6.92
N ALA A 3 7.99 17.38 7.27
CA ALA A 3 8.35 16.76 8.55
C ALA A 3 9.85 16.38 8.57
N HIS A 4 10.48 16.54 9.72
CA HIS A 4 11.93 16.36 9.90
C HIS A 4 12.44 14.93 9.67
N PHE A 5 11.56 13.94 9.73
CA PHE A 5 11.88 12.53 9.48
C PHE A 5 11.90 12.16 7.99
N LEU A 6 11.41 13.04 7.11
CA LEU A 6 11.43 12.80 5.68
C LEU A 6 12.85 13.03 5.13
N PRO A 7 13.26 12.29 4.09
CA PRO A 7 14.55 12.50 3.42
C PRO A 7 14.71 13.92 2.88
N SER A 8 15.93 14.43 2.84
CA SER A 8 16.21 15.80 2.35
C SER A 8 15.84 16.01 0.87
N SER A 9 15.90 14.95 0.06
CA SER A 9 15.48 14.95 -1.35
C SER A 9 13.98 15.23 -1.55
N VAL A 10 13.18 15.24 -0.48
CA VAL A 10 11.78 15.73 -0.52
C VAL A 10 11.68 17.14 -1.11
N ALA A 11 12.72 17.96 -0.94
CA ALA A 11 12.77 19.33 -1.50
C ALA A 11 12.83 19.38 -3.03
N GLU A 12 13.14 18.27 -3.69
CA GLU A 12 13.20 18.17 -5.15
C GLU A 12 11.83 17.87 -5.79
N ILE A 13 10.82 17.50 -5.00
CA ILE A 13 9.48 17.18 -5.48
C ILE A 13 8.79 18.49 -5.91
N GLN A 14 8.16 18.46 -7.10
CA GLN A 14 7.45 19.60 -7.68
C GLN A 14 5.95 19.32 -7.89
N ASP A 15 5.53 18.05 -7.88
CA ASP A 15 4.12 17.67 -7.95
C ASP A 15 3.35 18.24 -6.74
N THR A 16 2.39 19.11 -7.02
CA THR A 16 1.64 19.81 -5.97
C THR A 16 0.83 18.88 -5.09
N GLY A 17 0.30 17.79 -5.66
CA GLY A 17 -0.42 16.75 -4.90
C GLY A 17 0.51 16.00 -3.96
N ALA A 18 1.72 15.65 -4.44
CA ALA A 18 2.74 15.02 -3.62
C ALA A 18 3.23 15.97 -2.50
N ILE A 19 3.49 17.23 -2.82
CA ILE A 19 3.89 18.25 -1.83
C ILE A 19 2.83 18.39 -0.75
N THR A 20 1.55 18.51 -1.14
CA THR A 20 0.44 18.63 -0.19
C THR A 20 0.39 17.41 0.74
N LEU A 21 0.49 16.20 0.19
CA LEU A 21 0.47 14.98 0.99
C LEU A 21 1.70 14.89 1.90
N LEU A 22 2.91 15.18 1.38
CA LEU A 22 4.16 15.19 2.16
C LEU A 22 4.14 16.20 3.33
N GLN A 23 3.40 17.30 3.20
CA GLN A 23 3.23 18.27 4.27
C GLN A 23 2.23 17.81 5.34
N THR A 24 1.37 16.84 5.02
CA THR A 24 0.38 16.26 5.95
C THR A 24 0.84 14.95 6.58
N ILE A 25 1.90 14.31 6.05
CA ILE A 25 2.45 13.08 6.65
C ILE A 25 2.90 13.35 8.08
N GLN A 26 2.44 12.51 8.97
CA GLN A 26 2.79 12.52 10.38
C GLN A 26 3.38 11.16 10.79
N ARG A 27 4.04 11.12 11.94
CA ARG A 27 4.39 9.89 12.63
C ARG A 27 3.73 9.88 14.01
N ARG A 28 3.21 8.70 14.37
CA ARG A 28 2.67 8.41 15.69
C ARG A 28 3.26 7.09 16.19
N ILE A 29 3.53 7.02 17.47
CA ILE A 29 3.98 5.78 18.10
C ILE A 29 2.79 4.84 18.26
N VAL A 30 2.98 3.60 17.84
CA VAL A 30 2.09 2.48 18.13
C VAL A 30 2.90 1.37 18.83
N GLU A 31 2.35 0.81 19.88
CA GLU A 31 2.96 -0.33 20.56
C GLU A 31 2.54 -1.62 19.87
N VAL A 32 3.52 -2.37 19.38
CA VAL A 32 3.30 -3.59 18.61
C VAL A 32 3.86 -4.79 19.36
N PRO A 33 3.05 -5.82 19.66
CA PRO A 33 3.50 -7.04 20.33
C PRO A 33 4.16 -7.99 19.34
N PHE A 34 5.41 -7.70 18.95
CA PHE A 34 6.20 -8.62 18.14
C PHE A 34 6.66 -9.83 18.94
N GLN A 35 7.15 -10.87 18.25
CA GLN A 35 7.65 -12.09 18.92
C GLN A 35 8.77 -11.81 19.94
N GLN A 36 9.56 -10.75 19.69
CA GLN A 36 10.65 -10.32 20.58
C GLN A 36 10.17 -9.51 21.80
N GLY A 37 8.90 -9.16 21.84
CA GLY A 37 8.29 -8.35 22.90
C GLY A 37 7.57 -7.11 22.38
N LEU A 38 7.03 -6.33 23.30
CA LEU A 38 6.33 -5.09 23.00
C LEU A 38 7.33 -4.04 22.50
N THR A 39 7.08 -3.46 21.34
CA THR A 39 7.94 -2.47 20.70
C THR A 39 7.14 -1.23 20.34
N ALA A 40 7.61 -0.08 20.79
CA ALA A 40 7.11 1.23 20.37
C ALA A 40 7.64 1.54 18.97
N LEU A 41 6.77 1.54 17.96
CA LEU A 41 7.12 1.76 16.57
C LEU A 41 6.61 3.12 16.08
N SER A 42 7.51 3.96 15.56
CA SER A 42 7.16 5.25 14.97
C SER A 42 6.62 5.04 13.55
N THR A 43 5.30 5.07 13.40
CA THR A 43 4.59 4.74 12.16
C THR A 43 4.13 5.98 11.41
N ALA A 44 4.47 6.06 10.13
CA ALA A 44 4.06 7.14 9.24
C ALA A 44 2.62 6.92 8.74
N TYR A 45 1.85 8.00 8.74
CA TYR A 45 0.45 7.98 8.30
C TYR A 45 -0.01 9.35 7.79
N VAL A 46 -1.12 9.32 7.07
CA VAL A 46 -1.97 10.48 6.76
C VAL A 46 -3.39 10.14 7.17
N HIS A 47 -4.06 11.10 7.78
CA HIS A 47 -5.43 10.95 8.24
C HIS A 47 -6.25 12.18 7.83
N PHE A 48 -7.34 11.94 7.11
CA PHE A 48 -8.38 12.91 6.84
C PHE A 48 -9.60 12.56 7.68
N ALA A 49 -9.79 13.31 8.75
CA ALA A 49 -10.95 13.14 9.65
C ALA A 49 -12.25 13.49 8.92
N PRO A 50 -13.37 12.83 9.27
CA PRO A 50 -14.68 13.13 8.70
C PRO A 50 -15.03 14.60 8.95
N GLN A 51 -15.48 15.26 7.90
CA GLN A 51 -16.00 16.62 8.04
C GLN A 51 -17.48 16.58 8.44
N SER A 52 -17.94 17.58 9.19
CA SER A 52 -19.35 17.69 9.62
C SER A 52 -20.36 17.73 8.47
N SER A 53 -19.89 17.97 7.24
CA SER A 53 -20.65 17.94 5.99
C SER A 53 -20.35 16.70 5.14
N SER A 54 -19.79 15.64 5.71
CA SER A 54 -19.46 14.44 4.94
C SER A 54 -20.72 13.86 4.29
N CYS A 55 -20.61 13.45 3.02
CA CYS A 55 -21.73 12.90 2.26
C CYS A 55 -22.20 11.54 2.82
N PHE A 56 -21.42 10.91 3.71
CA PHE A 56 -21.65 9.54 4.21
C PHE A 56 -21.26 9.46 5.69
N PRO A 57 -22.05 10.03 6.62
CA PRO A 57 -21.69 10.09 8.04
C PRO A 57 -21.54 8.72 8.72
N ASP A 58 -22.20 7.68 8.19
CA ASP A 58 -22.18 6.32 8.75
C ASP A 58 -21.23 5.36 8.00
N THR A 59 -20.33 5.91 7.16
CA THR A 59 -19.37 5.07 6.43
C THR A 59 -18.23 4.64 7.38
N PRO A 60 -17.93 3.34 7.47
CA PRO A 60 -16.77 2.86 8.21
C PRO A 60 -15.48 3.51 7.72
N PRO A 61 -14.46 3.67 8.60
CA PRO A 61 -13.18 4.21 8.22
C PRO A 61 -12.55 3.45 7.06
N ILE A 62 -11.93 4.19 6.15
CA ILE A 62 -11.21 3.66 5.00
C ILE A 62 -9.72 3.62 5.35
N LEU A 63 -9.07 2.47 5.18
CA LEU A 63 -7.63 2.33 5.37
C LEU A 63 -6.96 1.87 4.07
N LEU A 64 -6.02 2.68 3.57
CA LEU A 64 -5.28 2.44 2.32
C LEU A 64 -3.90 1.83 2.63
N LEU A 65 -3.57 0.71 1.95
CA LEU A 65 -2.32 -0.04 2.07
C LEU A 65 -1.60 -0.08 0.72
N HIS A 66 -0.39 0.46 0.68
CA HIS A 66 0.44 0.60 -0.51
C HIS A 66 1.12 -0.71 -0.96
N GLY A 67 1.70 -0.70 -2.17
CA GLY A 67 2.41 -1.81 -2.79
C GLY A 67 3.82 -2.07 -2.25
N PHE A 68 4.49 -3.08 -2.85
CA PHE A 68 5.88 -3.43 -2.54
C PHE A 68 6.85 -2.33 -2.96
N ASP A 69 7.87 -2.07 -2.15
CA ASP A 69 8.88 -1.02 -2.39
C ASP A 69 8.23 0.33 -2.73
N SER A 70 7.21 0.68 -1.95
CA SER A 70 6.42 1.90 -2.09
C SER A 70 6.17 2.57 -0.72
N SER A 71 5.33 3.57 -0.70
CA SER A 71 4.88 4.30 0.48
C SER A 71 3.47 4.83 0.27
N LEU A 72 2.88 5.41 1.30
CA LEU A 72 1.57 6.06 1.23
C LEU A 72 1.49 7.18 0.17
N LEU A 73 2.63 7.68 -0.36
CA LEU A 73 2.67 8.60 -1.50
C LEU A 73 2.11 7.99 -2.79
N GLU A 74 1.99 6.68 -2.86
CA GLU A 74 1.33 5.99 -3.96
C GLU A 74 -0.11 6.51 -4.14
N PHE A 75 -0.77 6.84 -3.03
CA PHE A 75 -2.16 7.31 -3.01
C PHE A 75 -2.32 8.83 -3.15
N ARG A 76 -1.26 9.58 -3.45
CA ARG A 76 -1.30 11.06 -3.51
C ARG A 76 -2.36 11.65 -4.45
N ARG A 77 -2.80 10.88 -5.46
CA ARG A 77 -3.88 11.27 -6.38
C ARG A 77 -5.24 10.75 -5.95
N LEU A 78 -5.31 9.59 -5.32
CA LEU A 78 -6.57 8.97 -4.89
C LEU A 78 -7.06 9.53 -3.55
N LEU A 79 -6.16 9.67 -2.59
CA LEU A 79 -6.49 10.03 -1.21
C LEU A 79 -7.30 11.34 -1.09
N PRO A 80 -6.95 12.44 -1.81
CA PRO A 80 -7.75 13.67 -1.78
C PRO A 80 -9.18 13.49 -2.30
N LEU A 81 -9.40 12.56 -3.23
CA LEU A 81 -10.72 12.28 -3.80
C LEU A 81 -11.62 11.50 -2.83
N LEU A 82 -11.03 10.79 -1.88
CA LEU A 82 -11.74 10.06 -0.83
C LEU A 82 -11.95 10.90 0.43
N ALA A 83 -11.13 11.93 0.66
CA ALA A 83 -11.13 12.72 1.89
C ALA A 83 -12.47 13.36 2.26
N GLY A 84 -13.34 13.63 1.26
CA GLY A 84 -14.69 14.16 1.49
C GLY A 84 -15.75 13.12 1.85
N SER A 85 -15.43 11.83 1.80
CA SER A 85 -16.40 10.73 1.96
C SER A 85 -16.55 10.21 3.39
N GLY A 86 -15.63 10.55 4.30
CA GLY A 86 -15.65 10.04 5.66
C GLY A 86 -14.29 10.07 6.33
N ASP A 87 -14.03 9.10 7.18
CA ASP A 87 -12.77 8.90 7.88
C ASP A 87 -11.79 8.10 6.99
N VAL A 88 -10.70 8.73 6.52
CA VAL A 88 -9.79 8.14 5.54
C VAL A 88 -8.36 8.17 6.05
N TRP A 89 -7.76 6.99 6.11
CA TRP A 89 -6.39 6.75 6.55
C TRP A 89 -5.55 6.17 5.43
N ALA A 90 -4.30 6.58 5.36
CA ALA A 90 -3.25 5.88 4.63
C ALA A 90 -2.06 5.70 5.55
N ILE A 91 -1.50 4.51 5.61
CA ILE A 91 -0.35 4.20 6.47
C ILE A 91 0.80 3.61 5.66
N ASP A 92 2.01 3.82 6.15
CA ASP A 92 3.15 3.05 5.68
C ASP A 92 3.25 1.75 6.48
N LEU A 93 3.26 0.63 5.77
CA LEU A 93 3.35 -0.71 6.35
C LEU A 93 4.67 -0.89 7.10
N PHE A 94 4.69 -1.79 8.09
CA PHE A 94 5.92 -2.18 8.76
C PHE A 94 6.97 -2.67 7.77
N GLY A 95 8.18 -2.11 7.86
CA GLY A 95 9.27 -2.38 6.93
C GLY A 95 9.17 -1.64 5.58
N SER A 96 8.29 -0.64 5.46
CA SER A 96 8.08 0.11 4.22
C SER A 96 7.87 1.61 4.46
N GLY A 97 7.96 2.38 3.40
CA GLY A 97 7.64 3.80 3.41
C GLY A 97 8.50 4.60 4.35
N PHE A 98 7.86 5.56 5.02
CA PHE A 98 8.49 6.43 6.02
C PHE A 98 8.23 5.95 7.47
N THR A 99 7.64 4.78 7.68
CA THR A 99 7.61 4.11 8.98
C THR A 99 9.02 3.75 9.42
N GLU A 100 9.29 3.74 10.71
CA GLU A 100 10.60 3.33 11.24
C GLU A 100 10.92 1.87 10.88
N HIS A 101 12.18 1.61 10.52
CA HIS A 101 12.66 0.27 10.12
C HIS A 101 13.65 -0.27 11.16
N PRO A 102 13.20 -0.78 12.32
CA PRO A 102 14.09 -1.40 13.29
C PRO A 102 14.65 -2.70 12.73
N THR A 103 15.98 -2.77 12.62
CA THR A 103 16.68 -3.94 12.04
C THR A 103 16.68 -5.16 12.96
N SER A 104 16.31 -4.99 14.23
CA SER A 104 16.17 -6.08 15.21
C SER A 104 14.90 -6.91 15.03
N ILE A 105 13.94 -6.45 14.22
CA ILE A 105 12.65 -7.14 14.02
C ILE A 105 12.54 -7.55 12.56
N SER A 106 12.28 -8.85 12.34
CA SER A 106 12.12 -9.40 11.00
C SER A 106 10.84 -8.88 10.35
N VAL A 107 10.96 -8.40 9.11
CA VAL A 107 9.81 -8.02 8.28
C VAL A 107 9.28 -9.26 7.56
N ASN A 108 8.06 -9.63 7.87
CA ASN A 108 7.36 -10.78 7.32
C ASN A 108 5.83 -10.59 7.42
N PRO A 109 5.00 -11.43 6.79
CA PRO A 109 3.54 -11.30 6.87
C PRO A 109 2.99 -11.19 8.29
N GLY A 110 3.53 -11.98 9.22
CA GLY A 110 3.11 -11.96 10.63
C GLY A 110 3.39 -10.64 11.33
N SER A 111 4.60 -10.07 11.16
CA SER A 111 4.97 -8.78 11.77
C SER A 111 4.21 -7.61 11.12
N ILE A 112 3.98 -7.64 9.82
CA ILE A 112 3.15 -6.64 9.11
C ILE A 112 1.71 -6.69 9.64
N ARG A 113 1.15 -7.89 9.80
CA ARG A 113 -0.21 -8.06 10.32
C ARG A 113 -0.36 -7.60 11.77
N GLN A 114 0.63 -7.89 12.64
CA GLN A 114 0.60 -7.41 14.02
C GLN A 114 0.67 -5.89 14.12
N HIS A 115 1.51 -5.25 13.31
CA HIS A 115 1.58 -3.80 13.21
C HIS A 115 0.24 -3.21 12.77
N LEU A 116 -0.36 -3.75 11.71
CA LEU A 116 -1.66 -3.32 11.20
C LEU A 116 -2.77 -3.49 12.24
N LEU A 117 -2.79 -4.62 12.96
CA LEU A 117 -3.76 -4.86 14.03
C LEU A 117 -3.65 -3.82 15.14
N SER A 118 -2.42 -3.55 15.61
CA SER A 118 -2.20 -2.54 16.65
C SER A 118 -2.70 -1.16 16.25
N ILE A 119 -2.53 -0.79 14.96
CA ILE A 119 -3.06 0.48 14.44
C ILE A 119 -4.58 0.48 14.42
N VAL A 120 -5.20 -0.56 13.87
CA VAL A 120 -6.66 -0.63 13.77
C VAL A 120 -7.30 -0.59 15.15
N GLU A 121 -6.76 -1.34 16.12
CA GLU A 121 -7.27 -1.38 17.49
C GLU A 121 -7.09 -0.07 18.25
N THR A 122 -5.93 0.61 18.09
CA THR A 122 -5.58 1.74 18.99
C THR A 122 -5.81 3.10 18.38
N TRP A 123 -5.81 3.24 17.04
CA TRP A 123 -5.97 4.52 16.38
C TRP A 123 -7.37 4.69 15.78
N ILE A 124 -7.95 3.61 15.25
CA ILE A 124 -9.24 3.63 14.55
C ILE A 124 -10.35 3.14 15.49
N GLY A 125 -10.21 1.97 16.09
CA GLY A 125 -11.10 1.44 17.12
C GLY A 125 -12.41 0.84 16.63
N GLU A 126 -12.60 0.69 15.32
CA GLU A 126 -13.80 0.14 14.68
C GLU A 126 -13.48 -0.64 13.40
N PRO A 127 -14.39 -1.51 12.90
CA PRO A 127 -14.18 -2.26 11.67
C PRO A 127 -14.04 -1.35 10.45
N ILE A 128 -13.04 -1.62 9.61
CA ILE A 128 -12.59 -0.77 8.51
C ILE A 128 -12.98 -1.30 7.14
N ILE A 129 -13.04 -0.41 6.16
CA ILE A 129 -12.97 -0.71 4.74
C ILE A 129 -11.49 -0.72 4.37
N LEU A 130 -10.96 -1.89 4.02
CA LEU A 130 -9.54 -2.08 3.78
C LEU A 130 -9.27 -2.08 2.28
N VAL A 131 -8.52 -1.07 1.81
CA VAL A 131 -8.16 -0.88 0.40
C VAL A 131 -6.69 -1.20 0.23
N GLY A 132 -6.37 -2.23 -0.54
CA GLY A 132 -4.98 -2.64 -0.76
C GLY A 132 -4.58 -2.64 -2.23
N ALA A 133 -3.46 -1.99 -2.55
CA ALA A 133 -2.88 -1.98 -3.88
C ALA A 133 -1.68 -2.94 -3.96
N SER A 134 -1.62 -3.78 -5.00
CA SER A 134 -0.53 -4.72 -5.23
C SER A 134 -0.23 -5.57 -3.97
N LEU A 135 0.96 -5.46 -3.36
CA LEU A 135 1.29 -6.11 -2.10
C LEU A 135 0.31 -5.73 -0.97
N GLY A 136 -0.15 -4.48 -0.93
CA GLY A 136 -1.16 -4.03 0.04
C GLY A 136 -2.46 -4.84 -0.03
N GLY A 137 -2.82 -5.34 -1.22
CA GLY A 137 -3.94 -6.27 -1.39
C GLY A 137 -3.69 -7.63 -0.73
N ALA A 138 -2.48 -8.18 -0.84
CA ALA A 138 -2.10 -9.40 -0.12
C ALA A 138 -2.13 -9.20 1.39
N VAL A 139 -1.64 -8.05 1.88
CA VAL A 139 -1.75 -7.66 3.30
C VAL A 139 -3.21 -7.59 3.74
N ALA A 140 -4.07 -6.98 2.93
CA ALA A 140 -5.49 -6.83 3.23
C ALA A 140 -6.20 -8.19 3.35
N ILE A 141 -5.93 -9.12 2.44
CA ILE A 141 -6.47 -10.49 2.48
C ILE A 141 -5.95 -11.24 3.72
N ASP A 142 -4.65 -11.22 3.96
CA ASP A 142 -4.07 -11.89 5.13
C ASP A 142 -4.65 -11.32 6.44
N PHE A 143 -4.81 -10.01 6.52
CA PHE A 143 -5.44 -9.36 7.68
C PHE A 143 -6.90 -9.78 7.85
N ALA A 144 -7.69 -9.77 6.79
CA ALA A 144 -9.10 -10.16 6.85
C ALA A 144 -9.30 -11.63 7.25
N LEU A 145 -8.41 -12.52 6.82
CA LEU A 145 -8.45 -13.94 7.17
C LEU A 145 -8.11 -14.19 8.65
N HIS A 146 -7.23 -13.37 9.26
CA HIS A 146 -6.83 -13.56 10.66
C HIS A 146 -7.65 -12.71 11.65
N HIS A 147 -8.16 -11.58 11.19
CA HIS A 147 -8.89 -10.61 12.01
C HIS A 147 -10.21 -10.18 11.36
N PRO A 148 -11.11 -11.14 11.02
CA PRO A 148 -12.31 -10.86 10.23
C PRO A 148 -13.24 -9.82 10.87
N ASN A 149 -13.28 -9.74 12.19
CA ASN A 149 -14.14 -8.79 12.92
C ASN A 149 -13.69 -7.33 12.77
N TRP A 150 -12.45 -7.08 12.35
CA TRP A 150 -11.90 -5.75 12.12
C TRP A 150 -12.03 -5.28 10.65
N VAL A 151 -12.62 -6.11 9.78
CA VAL A 151 -12.79 -5.79 8.37
C VAL A 151 -14.27 -5.77 8.01
N ARG A 152 -14.76 -4.64 7.52
CA ARG A 152 -16.13 -4.49 7.02
C ARG A 152 -16.24 -4.97 5.57
N SER A 153 -15.27 -4.59 4.75
CA SER A 153 -15.17 -4.98 3.34
C SER A 153 -13.75 -4.77 2.81
N LEU A 154 -13.49 -5.33 1.65
CA LEU A 154 -12.20 -5.27 0.95
C LEU A 154 -12.34 -4.58 -0.40
N ALA A 155 -11.33 -3.78 -0.75
CA ALA A 155 -11.12 -3.33 -2.12
C ALA A 155 -9.67 -3.65 -2.54
N LEU A 156 -9.52 -4.45 -3.58
CA LEU A 156 -8.24 -4.98 -4.05
C LEU A 156 -7.91 -4.33 -5.39
N ILE A 157 -6.76 -3.65 -5.47
CA ILE A 157 -6.32 -2.94 -6.68
C ILE A 157 -5.09 -3.65 -7.21
N ASP A 158 -5.17 -4.30 -8.38
CA ASP A 158 -4.09 -5.08 -9.00
C ASP A 158 -3.30 -5.90 -7.97
N SER A 159 -4.02 -6.74 -7.21
CA SER A 159 -3.51 -7.35 -5.98
C SER A 159 -2.58 -8.53 -6.25
N VAL A 160 -1.46 -8.56 -5.52
CA VAL A 160 -0.63 -9.76 -5.36
C VAL A 160 -1.43 -10.84 -4.62
N GLY A 161 -1.23 -12.12 -5.00
CA GLY A 161 -1.87 -13.25 -4.31
C GLY A 161 -1.76 -14.54 -5.10
N PHE A 162 -2.26 -14.60 -6.33
CA PHE A 162 -2.02 -15.74 -7.23
C PHE A 162 -0.66 -15.66 -7.90
N SER A 163 -0.23 -14.45 -8.28
CA SER A 163 1.11 -14.13 -8.77
C SER A 163 1.72 -12.98 -7.97
N GLY A 164 2.96 -12.60 -8.30
CA GLY A 164 3.67 -11.51 -7.65
C GLY A 164 4.35 -11.88 -6.33
N SER A 165 4.17 -13.10 -5.82
CA SER A 165 4.92 -13.62 -4.68
C SER A 165 6.31 -14.10 -5.12
N PHE A 166 7.26 -14.09 -4.19
CA PHE A 166 8.63 -14.51 -4.45
C PHE A 166 9.10 -15.60 -3.47
N PRO A 167 8.51 -16.82 -3.54
CA PRO A 167 8.78 -17.91 -2.58
C PRO A 167 10.24 -18.37 -2.58
N ILE A 168 10.93 -18.26 -3.72
CA ILE A 168 12.35 -18.65 -3.82
C ILE A 168 13.25 -17.76 -2.94
N GLY A 169 12.80 -16.56 -2.56
CA GLY A 169 13.56 -15.64 -1.73
C GLY A 169 14.03 -16.26 -0.41
N GLN A 170 13.22 -17.13 0.19
CA GLN A 170 13.56 -17.82 1.44
C GLN A 170 14.75 -18.80 1.31
N PHE A 171 15.10 -19.22 0.10
CA PHE A 171 16.21 -20.14 -0.17
C PHE A 171 17.45 -19.45 -0.74
N LEU A 172 17.38 -18.13 -1.01
CA LEU A 172 18.49 -17.40 -1.58
C LEU A 172 19.57 -17.09 -0.55
N PRO A 173 20.86 -17.22 -0.91
CA PRO A 173 21.96 -16.69 -0.10
C PRO A 173 21.81 -15.19 0.14
N GLN A 174 22.24 -14.73 1.32
CA GLN A 174 22.16 -13.31 1.71
C GLN A 174 22.69 -12.37 0.64
N GLY A 175 23.86 -12.65 0.07
CA GLY A 175 24.47 -11.79 -0.95
C GLY A 175 23.62 -11.60 -2.21
N LEU A 176 22.82 -12.61 -2.61
CA LEU A 176 21.88 -12.45 -3.73
C LEU A 176 20.67 -11.61 -3.37
N ILE A 177 20.19 -11.71 -2.14
CA ILE A 177 19.11 -10.86 -1.63
C ILE A 177 19.58 -9.40 -1.58
N ASP A 178 20.79 -9.15 -1.06
CA ASP A 178 21.39 -7.82 -0.98
C ASP A 178 21.60 -7.21 -2.36
N LEU A 179 22.06 -7.98 -3.34
CA LEU A 179 22.16 -7.56 -4.75
C LEU A 179 20.78 -7.22 -5.34
N GLY A 180 19.74 -7.97 -4.98
CA GLY A 180 18.37 -7.68 -5.38
C GLY A 180 17.88 -6.35 -4.82
N ALA A 181 18.14 -6.06 -3.54
CA ALA A 181 17.82 -4.78 -2.92
C ALA A 181 18.61 -3.62 -3.55
N ASP A 182 19.92 -3.82 -3.82
CA ASP A 182 20.72 -2.83 -4.54
C ASP A 182 20.18 -2.57 -5.94
N TRP A 183 19.76 -3.60 -6.67
CA TRP A 183 19.14 -3.45 -7.97
C TRP A 183 17.84 -2.65 -7.90
N LEU A 184 16.96 -2.90 -6.90
CA LEU A 184 15.76 -2.10 -6.65
C LEU A 184 16.10 -0.62 -6.41
N TYR A 185 17.15 -0.37 -5.62
CA TYR A 185 17.63 0.98 -5.33
C TYR A 185 18.12 1.71 -6.59
N PHE A 186 18.99 1.07 -7.37
CA PHE A 186 19.63 1.70 -8.52
C PHE A 186 18.72 1.82 -9.74
N ARG A 187 17.82 0.85 -10.00
CA ARG A 187 16.97 0.87 -11.19
C ARG A 187 16.09 2.12 -11.29
N LYS A 188 15.49 2.55 -10.18
CA LYS A 188 14.60 3.71 -10.14
C LYS A 188 15.40 5.01 -10.34
N ARG A 189 16.59 5.10 -9.76
CA ARG A 189 17.51 6.23 -9.93
C ARG A 189 18.08 6.31 -11.34
N ALA A 190 18.41 5.18 -11.94
CA ALA A 190 18.82 5.10 -13.32
C ALA A 190 17.69 5.55 -14.28
N ALA A 191 16.46 5.14 -14.00
CA ALA A 191 15.29 5.60 -14.75
C ALA A 191 15.09 7.11 -14.63
N LEU A 192 15.24 7.69 -13.43
CA LEU A 192 15.19 9.13 -13.23
C LEU A 192 16.30 9.86 -14.01
N ALA A 193 17.54 9.37 -13.88
CA ALA A 193 18.68 9.97 -14.60
C ALA A 193 18.48 9.94 -16.12
N ALA A 194 18.01 8.81 -16.65
CA ALA A 194 17.70 8.69 -18.08
C ALA A 194 16.57 9.65 -18.50
N ALA A 195 15.49 9.73 -17.71
CA ALA A 195 14.39 10.64 -17.98
C ALA A 195 14.82 12.11 -17.95
N SER A 196 15.72 12.47 -17.04
CA SER A 196 16.16 13.86 -16.83
C SER A 196 17.04 14.42 -17.98
N VAL A 197 17.65 13.55 -18.78
CA VAL A 197 18.49 13.97 -19.93
C VAL A 197 17.76 13.93 -21.28
N LEU A 198 16.57 13.34 -21.32
CA LEU A 198 15.77 13.27 -22.54
C LEU A 198 15.02 14.58 -22.76
N PRO A 199 15.16 15.22 -23.94
CA PRO A 199 14.36 16.38 -24.27
C PRO A 199 12.88 15.98 -24.34
N MET A 200 11.99 16.80 -23.77
CA MET A 200 10.53 16.63 -23.80
C MET A 200 9.94 15.56 -22.85
N VAL A 201 10.68 15.08 -21.86
CA VAL A 201 10.05 14.23 -20.81
C VAL A 201 9.09 15.07 -19.97
N ASN A 202 7.90 14.54 -19.75
CA ASN A 202 6.89 15.19 -18.93
C ASN A 202 7.43 15.36 -17.48
N PRO A 203 7.48 16.58 -16.91
CA PRO A 203 7.91 16.81 -15.54
C PRO A 203 7.14 15.97 -14.50
N MET A 204 5.86 15.66 -14.78
CA MET A 204 5.06 14.78 -13.92
C MET A 204 5.61 13.35 -13.84
N LEU A 205 6.25 12.84 -14.92
CA LEU A 205 6.90 11.53 -14.88
C LEU A 205 8.15 11.57 -14.01
N ILE A 206 8.93 12.64 -14.11
CA ILE A 206 10.12 12.84 -13.27
C ILE A 206 9.74 12.84 -11.80
N ASP A 207 8.71 13.58 -11.42
CA ASP A 207 8.23 13.63 -10.04
C ASP A 207 7.58 12.32 -9.59
N ALA A 208 6.88 11.62 -10.48
CA ALA A 208 6.37 10.29 -10.18
C ALA A 208 7.51 9.31 -9.85
N LEU A 209 8.61 9.36 -10.59
CA LEU A 209 9.81 8.59 -10.29
C LEU A 209 10.42 8.99 -8.95
N ARG A 210 10.62 10.30 -8.67
CA ARG A 210 11.13 10.79 -7.39
C ARG A 210 10.27 10.28 -6.21
N CYS A 211 8.95 10.46 -6.29
CA CYS A 211 8.02 9.96 -5.29
C CYS A 211 8.13 8.45 -5.07
N SER A 212 8.38 7.67 -6.14
CA SER A 212 8.41 6.21 -6.08
C SER A 212 9.60 5.63 -5.33
N PHE A 213 10.67 6.42 -5.10
CA PHE A 213 11.86 5.95 -4.39
C PHE A 213 12.30 6.82 -3.21
N LEU A 214 11.57 7.90 -2.90
CA LEU A 214 11.91 8.78 -1.77
C LEU A 214 12.08 7.99 -0.47
N HIS A 215 11.21 7.03 -0.20
CA HIS A 215 11.26 6.15 0.98
C HIS A 215 12.48 5.23 1.02
N GLN A 216 13.15 4.97 -0.11
CA GLN A 216 14.37 4.14 -0.15
C GLN A 216 15.57 4.83 0.51
N GLU A 217 15.46 6.12 0.82
CA GLU A 217 16.48 6.88 1.56
C GLU A 217 16.31 6.76 3.08
N MET A 218 15.24 6.08 3.55
CA MET A 218 15.04 5.85 4.97
C MET A 218 16.07 4.86 5.52
N PRO A 219 16.63 5.13 6.71
CA PRO A 219 17.50 4.18 7.39
C PRO A 219 16.83 2.83 7.59
N GLY A 220 17.53 1.73 7.28
CA GLY A 220 17.01 0.36 7.44
C GLY A 220 16.14 -0.15 6.28
N TRP A 221 15.91 0.68 5.22
CA TRP A 221 15.11 0.24 4.07
C TRP A 221 15.66 -1.04 3.40
N LYS A 222 16.98 -1.09 3.16
CA LYS A 222 17.62 -2.25 2.51
C LYS A 222 17.45 -3.53 3.34
N GLU A 223 17.66 -3.42 4.64
CA GLU A 223 17.51 -4.52 5.60
C GLU A 223 16.06 -5.00 5.66
N ALA A 224 15.10 -4.09 5.62
CA ALA A 224 13.67 -4.40 5.62
C ALA A 224 13.26 -5.15 4.35
N ILE A 225 13.69 -4.68 3.17
CA ILE A 225 13.47 -5.36 1.88
C ILE A 225 14.10 -6.76 1.88
N ALA A 226 15.35 -6.88 2.33
CA ALA A 226 16.05 -8.15 2.42
C ALA A 226 15.34 -9.12 3.39
N SER A 227 14.88 -8.62 4.55
CA SER A 227 14.14 -9.40 5.54
C SER A 227 12.80 -9.92 4.98
N PHE A 228 12.02 -9.06 4.32
CA PHE A 228 10.77 -9.47 3.69
C PHE A 228 10.99 -10.50 2.58
N THR A 229 11.98 -10.27 1.72
CA THR A 229 12.33 -11.22 0.64
C THR A 229 12.68 -12.59 1.20
N ARG A 230 13.48 -12.65 2.27
CA ARG A 230 13.86 -13.88 2.95
C ARG A 230 12.69 -14.61 3.59
N SER A 231 11.67 -13.88 4.02
CA SER A 231 10.46 -14.51 4.59
C SER A 231 9.63 -15.28 3.57
N GLY A 232 9.88 -15.10 2.26
CA GLY A 232 9.04 -15.61 1.16
C GLY A 232 7.76 -14.79 0.94
N GLY A 233 7.54 -13.76 1.73
CA GLY A 233 6.37 -12.88 1.63
C GLY A 233 5.05 -13.64 1.73
N TYR A 234 4.10 -13.30 0.88
CA TYR A 234 2.75 -13.89 0.84
C TYR A 234 2.63 -15.06 -0.14
N SER A 235 3.64 -15.95 -0.19
CA SER A 235 3.70 -17.04 -1.16
C SER A 235 2.65 -18.15 -0.96
N ASP A 236 2.08 -18.27 0.24
CA ASP A 236 1.03 -19.23 0.61
C ASP A 236 -0.41 -18.68 0.47
N LEU A 237 -0.54 -17.42 0.04
CA LEU A 237 -1.82 -16.74 0.06
C LEU A 237 -2.81 -17.34 -0.95
N SER A 238 -2.35 -17.82 -2.11
CA SER A 238 -3.19 -18.37 -3.18
C SER A 238 -4.15 -19.47 -2.70
N ASP A 239 -3.72 -20.30 -1.75
CA ASP A 239 -4.51 -21.42 -1.23
C ASP A 239 -5.59 -20.97 -0.23
N ARG A 240 -5.52 -19.73 0.23
CA ARG A 240 -6.36 -19.17 1.28
C ARG A 240 -7.36 -18.12 0.78
N ILE A 241 -7.18 -17.58 -0.43
CA ILE A 241 -8.03 -16.53 -1.01
C ILE A 241 -9.52 -16.92 -0.98
N ALA A 242 -9.84 -18.18 -1.29
CA ALA A 242 -11.22 -18.66 -1.31
C ALA A 242 -11.91 -18.69 0.08
N GLN A 243 -11.17 -18.49 1.16
CA GLN A 243 -11.71 -18.41 2.54
C GLN A 243 -12.20 -17.00 2.89
N VAL A 244 -11.97 -16.01 2.03
CA VAL A 244 -12.47 -14.64 2.23
C VAL A 244 -13.99 -14.62 2.09
N THR A 245 -14.66 -14.12 3.12
CA THR A 245 -16.13 -14.02 3.16
C THR A 245 -16.65 -12.58 3.13
N HIS A 246 -15.74 -11.60 3.20
CA HIS A 246 -16.10 -10.19 3.21
C HIS A 246 -16.57 -9.72 1.81
N PRO A 247 -17.53 -8.77 1.76
CA PRO A 247 -17.82 -8.08 0.51
C PRO A 247 -16.53 -7.53 -0.11
N THR A 248 -16.26 -7.89 -1.36
CA THR A 248 -14.97 -7.58 -2.00
C THR A 248 -15.17 -6.93 -3.36
N LEU A 249 -14.55 -5.77 -3.55
CA LEU A 249 -14.38 -5.11 -4.84
C LEU A 249 -12.98 -5.40 -5.38
N ILE A 250 -12.89 -5.79 -6.64
CA ILE A 250 -11.63 -6.02 -7.35
C ILE A 250 -11.56 -4.99 -8.48
N LEU A 251 -10.55 -4.11 -8.42
CA LEU A 251 -10.25 -3.14 -9.46
C LEU A 251 -8.97 -3.59 -10.17
N TRP A 252 -9.00 -3.68 -11.50
CA TRP A 252 -7.85 -4.17 -12.25
C TRP A 252 -7.58 -3.35 -13.50
N GLY A 253 -6.34 -2.88 -13.66
CA GLY A 253 -5.90 -2.17 -14.85
C GLY A 253 -5.88 -3.08 -16.08
N LYS A 254 -6.50 -2.68 -17.18
CA LYS A 254 -6.52 -3.48 -18.41
C LYS A 254 -5.17 -3.63 -19.09
N ALA A 255 -4.24 -2.72 -18.80
CA ALA A 255 -2.89 -2.73 -19.33
C ALA A 255 -1.86 -3.08 -18.23
N ASP A 256 -2.25 -3.80 -17.17
CA ASP A 256 -1.30 -4.25 -16.13
C ASP A 256 -0.24 -5.16 -16.77
N ASP A 257 0.98 -4.67 -16.83
CA ASP A 257 2.16 -5.34 -17.38
C ASP A 257 3.09 -5.92 -16.29
N VAL A 258 2.74 -5.74 -15.02
CA VAL A 258 3.49 -6.23 -13.86
C VAL A 258 2.99 -7.60 -13.41
N LEU A 259 1.68 -7.71 -13.11
CA LEU A 259 1.03 -8.97 -12.72
C LEU A 259 0.30 -9.62 -13.90
N GLY A 260 0.05 -8.85 -14.97
CA GLY A 260 -0.80 -9.25 -16.06
C GLY A 260 -2.28 -9.27 -15.68
N THR A 261 -3.12 -9.63 -16.63
CA THR A 261 -4.59 -9.55 -16.46
C THR A 261 -5.25 -10.90 -16.11
N ALA A 262 -4.50 -11.99 -16.19
CA ALA A 262 -5.04 -13.34 -15.97
C ALA A 262 -5.54 -13.54 -14.52
N ASP A 263 -4.89 -12.95 -13.56
CA ASP A 263 -5.22 -13.09 -12.15
C ASP A 263 -6.53 -12.38 -11.76
N ALA A 264 -6.92 -11.30 -12.43
CA ALA A 264 -8.16 -10.57 -12.14
C ALA A 264 -9.39 -11.50 -12.13
N THR A 265 -9.53 -12.34 -13.15
CA THR A 265 -10.63 -13.30 -13.24
C THR A 265 -10.47 -14.48 -12.27
N ARG A 266 -9.26 -14.83 -11.89
CA ARG A 266 -9.01 -15.84 -10.85
C ARG A 266 -9.46 -15.33 -9.48
N TRP A 267 -9.17 -14.06 -9.16
CA TRP A 267 -9.64 -13.40 -7.96
C TRP A 267 -11.16 -13.40 -7.86
N GLN A 268 -11.85 -12.99 -8.92
CA GLN A 268 -13.32 -12.97 -8.97
C GLN A 268 -13.94 -14.36 -8.77
N ARG A 269 -13.32 -15.40 -9.33
CA ARG A 269 -13.80 -16.78 -9.16
C ARG A 269 -13.54 -17.33 -7.76
N ALA A 270 -12.43 -16.91 -7.14
CA ALA A 270 -12.02 -17.42 -5.84
C ALA A 270 -12.81 -16.81 -4.69
N ILE A 271 -13.14 -15.51 -4.75
CA ILE A 271 -13.90 -14.82 -3.70
C ILE A 271 -15.36 -14.76 -4.09
N SER A 272 -16.18 -15.53 -3.40
CA SER A 272 -17.61 -15.60 -3.66
C SER A 272 -18.28 -14.23 -3.47
N GLY A 273 -19.10 -13.81 -4.43
CA GLY A 273 -19.81 -12.54 -4.39
C GLY A 273 -18.95 -11.29 -4.66
N SER A 274 -17.67 -11.47 -5.00
CA SER A 274 -16.82 -10.34 -5.36
C SER A 274 -17.24 -9.69 -6.69
N GLN A 275 -17.00 -8.38 -6.79
CA GLN A 275 -17.24 -7.59 -8.01
C GLN A 275 -15.90 -7.28 -8.67
N LEU A 276 -15.72 -7.67 -9.92
CA LEU A 276 -14.55 -7.29 -10.72
C LEU A 276 -14.91 -6.13 -11.67
N ILE A 277 -14.11 -5.07 -11.60
CA ILE A 277 -14.21 -3.91 -12.49
C ILE A 277 -12.86 -3.68 -13.15
N TRP A 278 -12.89 -3.66 -14.48
CA TRP A 278 -11.72 -3.32 -15.28
C TRP A 278 -11.56 -1.81 -15.42
N ILE A 279 -10.35 -1.32 -15.18
CA ILE A 279 -10.02 0.10 -15.34
C ILE A 279 -9.34 0.29 -16.69
N GLU A 280 -10.02 1.00 -17.58
CA GLU A 280 -9.52 1.31 -18.91
C GLU A 280 -8.34 2.28 -18.84
N ALA A 281 -7.40 2.18 -19.78
CA ALA A 281 -6.24 3.05 -19.89
C ALA A 281 -5.41 3.14 -18.59
N ALA A 282 -5.36 2.05 -17.83
CA ALA A 282 -4.58 1.95 -16.61
C ALA A 282 -3.68 0.70 -16.64
N GLY A 283 -2.44 0.87 -16.17
CA GLY A 283 -1.48 -0.20 -15.92
C GLY A 283 -1.62 -0.78 -14.51
N HIS A 284 -0.50 -1.18 -13.90
CA HIS A 284 -0.44 -1.78 -12.56
C HIS A 284 -0.84 -0.86 -11.40
N VAL A 285 -0.98 0.43 -11.65
CA VAL A 285 -1.32 1.42 -10.62
C VAL A 285 -2.54 2.26 -11.02
N PRO A 286 -3.73 1.63 -11.22
CA PRO A 286 -4.91 2.32 -11.71
C PRO A 286 -5.37 3.46 -10.79
N HIS A 287 -5.11 3.39 -9.50
CA HIS A 287 -5.36 4.46 -8.53
C HIS A 287 -4.45 5.69 -8.73
N PHE A 288 -3.38 5.55 -9.51
CA PHE A 288 -2.52 6.64 -9.96
C PHE A 288 -2.86 7.09 -11.37
N ASP A 289 -3.09 6.13 -12.29
CA ASP A 289 -3.36 6.40 -13.72
C ASP A 289 -4.75 7.00 -13.92
N GLN A 290 -5.76 6.47 -13.24
CA GLN A 290 -7.18 6.82 -13.34
C GLN A 290 -7.81 7.08 -11.95
N PRO A 291 -7.27 8.00 -11.13
CA PRO A 291 -7.64 8.16 -9.74
C PRO A 291 -9.13 8.49 -9.53
N GLN A 292 -9.72 9.29 -10.43
CA GLN A 292 -11.13 9.66 -10.34
C GLN A 292 -12.06 8.45 -10.62
N VAL A 293 -11.70 7.61 -11.59
CA VAL A 293 -12.45 6.40 -11.92
C VAL A 293 -12.41 5.43 -10.75
N VAL A 294 -11.21 5.20 -10.20
CA VAL A 294 -11.02 4.34 -9.03
C VAL A 294 -11.78 4.88 -7.81
N ALA A 295 -11.69 6.18 -7.52
CA ALA A 295 -12.45 6.81 -6.43
C ALA A 295 -13.96 6.60 -6.58
N ASN A 296 -14.51 6.83 -7.77
CA ASN A 296 -15.94 6.67 -8.04
C ASN A 296 -16.41 5.22 -7.78
N HIS A 297 -15.63 4.22 -8.20
CA HIS A 297 -15.97 2.81 -7.96
C HIS A 297 -15.87 2.45 -6.48
N LEU A 298 -14.85 2.91 -5.77
CA LEU A 298 -14.72 2.73 -4.33
C LEU A 298 -15.93 3.32 -3.59
N LEU A 299 -16.26 4.59 -3.85
CA LEU A 299 -17.38 5.28 -3.21
C LEU A 299 -18.73 4.62 -3.52
N SER A 300 -18.95 4.18 -4.77
CA SER A 300 -20.15 3.46 -5.14
C SER A 300 -20.26 2.11 -4.41
N PHE A 301 -19.17 1.36 -4.31
CA PHE A 301 -19.14 0.09 -3.58
C PHE A 301 -19.47 0.29 -2.10
N MET A 302 -18.89 1.30 -1.46
CA MET A 302 -19.13 1.63 -0.04
C MET A 302 -20.61 1.97 0.23
N GLN A 303 -21.28 2.67 -0.69
CA GLN A 303 -22.71 2.97 -0.58
C GLN A 303 -23.58 1.70 -0.62
N HIS A 304 -23.17 0.70 -1.38
CA HIS A 304 -23.95 -0.55 -1.53
C HIS A 304 -23.83 -1.46 -0.31
N ILE A 305 -22.68 -1.50 0.36
CA ILE A 305 -22.46 -2.34 1.55
C ILE A 305 -23.02 -1.75 2.85
N ASN A 306 -23.38 -0.47 2.86
CA ASN A 306 -23.97 0.22 4.00
C ASN A 306 -25.51 0.21 3.96
N ARG A 307 -26.12 -0.33 2.91
CA ARG A 307 -27.56 -0.56 2.78
C ARG A 307 -27.95 -1.94 3.28
#